data_9b42ae139bd66ef1448abdefc4844dec
#
_entry.id   9b42ae139bd66ef1448abdefc4844dec
#
_cell.length_a   1.000
_cell.length_b   1.000
_cell.length_c   1.000
_cell.angle_alpha   90.00
_cell.angle_beta   90.00
_cell.angle_gamma   90.00
#
_symmetry.space_group_name_H-M   'P 1'
#
loop_
_entity.id
_entity.type
_entity.pdbx_description
1 polymer ?
#
loop_
_entity_poly.entity_id
_entity_poly.type
_entity_poly.pdbx_seq_one_letter_code
_entity_poly.pdbx_strand_id
1 'polypeptide(L)'
;MFKGKLLVLLLALCVVLPGCSGSGMSKRIGPWRIEVGPPGNEFYEEPEKAPPPSETILQWVKIFAPGATVKEWDTDDGIYEINARIGEDEEYTFYVKPKGELLGFKYENDAANVDEDAGEIVLRGTRKSIAVGEIPEAALETLAKAMPDARPSKAWTADTIVGPRYVILIGEAAFYARSDGQIRTGGLVSLGALDEIDPPVKSDPESFNAELSKLLGQYRDRFNFKNQIEKLGRGPKSTDGSFRYVVMGDSRSQWELWSSIIKHIDGLDPKPDFVINSGDIVPTGYAKEYHDYYVRGLLKTDIPYLVAIGNHDDSSDSMAREYRYLFGENALNYYFDYGRARYVFIDNVTDVQPYEETLKWLEKTLADTPEGYRKYVAAHKPPSTIEKWAYHAWDDSSSPVFTDLMTKYNVDEVYLGHIHAYSTAHYNGVDYTLSGGGGAGLHDRYGPLGNVHHYIICDVMADGTVKQQVVRFYKDSK
;
A
#
# COMPACT_ATOMS: atom_id res chain seq x y z
N MET A 1 -59.00 -22.03 -43.38
CA MET A 1 -58.18 -20.86 -43.16
C MET A 1 -58.18 -20.54 -41.69
N PHE A 2 -57.27 -21.09 -40.90
CA PHE A 2 -56.95 -20.59 -39.55
C PHE A 2 -55.51 -20.97 -39.27
N LYS A 3 -54.68 -19.98 -39.14
CA LYS A 3 -53.28 -20.12 -38.74
C LYS A 3 -53.21 -20.23 -37.20
N GLY A 4 -52.91 -21.41 -36.67
CA GLY A 4 -52.62 -21.64 -35.28
C GLY A 4 -51.13 -21.43 -35.01
N LYS A 5 -50.76 -20.43 -34.21
CA LYS A 5 -49.42 -20.28 -33.65
C LYS A 5 -49.24 -21.27 -32.53
N LEU A 6 -48.30 -22.18 -32.69
CA LEU A 6 -47.85 -23.11 -31.65
C LEU A 6 -46.92 -22.34 -30.70
N LEU A 7 -47.39 -22.11 -29.49
CA LEU A 7 -46.60 -21.52 -28.40
C LEU A 7 -45.86 -22.68 -27.67
N VAL A 8 -44.57 -22.82 -27.90
CA VAL A 8 -43.74 -23.77 -27.20
C VAL A 8 -43.40 -23.16 -25.82
N LEU A 9 -44.05 -23.69 -24.80
CA LEU A 9 -43.77 -23.36 -23.42
C LEU A 9 -42.57 -24.24 -22.97
N LEU A 10 -41.37 -23.65 -22.92
CA LEU A 10 -40.22 -24.26 -22.26
C LEU A 10 -40.41 -24.14 -20.75
N LEU A 11 -40.88 -25.19 -20.11
CA LEU A 11 -40.81 -25.37 -18.65
C LEU A 11 -39.35 -25.63 -18.29
N ALA A 12 -38.65 -24.62 -17.79
CA ALA A 12 -37.41 -24.81 -17.09
C ALA A 12 -37.72 -25.46 -15.73
N LEU A 13 -37.41 -26.75 -15.63
CA LEU A 13 -37.48 -27.49 -14.38
C LEU A 13 -36.37 -27.02 -13.47
N CYS A 14 -36.64 -26.04 -12.63
CA CYS A 14 -35.78 -25.73 -11.49
C CYS A 14 -35.85 -26.88 -10.49
N VAL A 15 -34.87 -27.78 -10.52
CA VAL A 15 -34.61 -28.69 -9.42
C VAL A 15 -34.11 -27.86 -8.25
N VAL A 16 -35.03 -27.48 -7.37
CA VAL A 16 -34.71 -26.93 -6.07
C VAL A 16 -34.21 -28.08 -5.20
N LEU A 17 -32.89 -28.19 -5.05
CA LEU A 17 -32.32 -28.98 -3.98
C LEU A 17 -32.60 -28.25 -2.67
N PRO A 18 -33.24 -28.90 -1.68
CA PRO A 18 -33.46 -28.30 -0.39
C PRO A 18 -32.13 -28.37 0.41
N GLY A 19 -31.62 -27.24 0.81
CA GLY A 19 -30.57 -27.17 1.82
C GLY A 19 -29.31 -26.42 1.38
N CYS A 20 -29.38 -25.10 1.42
CA CYS A 20 -28.33 -24.20 1.85
C CYS A 20 -28.88 -22.77 1.85
N SER A 21 -29.90 -22.50 2.66
CA SER A 21 -30.11 -21.16 3.18
C SER A 21 -29.07 -20.96 4.29
N GLY A 22 -27.82 -20.72 3.87
CA GLY A 22 -26.78 -20.26 4.77
C GLY A 22 -27.11 -18.82 5.17
N SER A 23 -27.85 -18.67 6.27
CA SER A 23 -27.77 -17.46 7.08
C SER A 23 -26.29 -17.29 7.41
N GLY A 24 -25.62 -16.33 6.75
CA GLY A 24 -24.23 -16.04 7.00
C GLY A 24 -24.04 -15.79 8.50
N MET A 25 -23.43 -16.76 9.19
CA MET A 25 -22.99 -16.54 10.56
C MET A 25 -21.94 -15.44 10.50
N SER A 26 -22.34 -14.21 10.83
CA SER A 26 -21.40 -13.14 10.99
C SER A 26 -20.50 -13.49 12.18
N LYS A 27 -19.29 -13.89 11.90
CA LYS A 27 -18.25 -14.16 12.91
C LYS A 27 -17.73 -12.80 13.38
N ARG A 28 -17.45 -12.68 14.68
CA ARG A 28 -16.86 -11.45 15.23
C ARG A 28 -15.47 -11.72 15.78
N ILE A 29 -14.54 -10.78 15.54
CA ILE A 29 -13.23 -10.76 16.19
C ILE A 29 -13.00 -9.33 16.70
N GLY A 30 -13.04 -9.17 18.04
CA GLY A 30 -12.97 -7.85 18.65
C GLY A 30 -14.11 -6.95 18.15
N PRO A 31 -13.83 -5.71 17.71
CA PRO A 31 -14.82 -4.77 17.20
C PRO A 31 -15.27 -5.07 15.76
N TRP A 32 -14.76 -6.11 15.12
CA TRP A 32 -14.96 -6.37 13.71
C TRP A 32 -16.01 -7.44 13.46
N ARG A 33 -17.00 -7.13 12.64
CA ARG A 33 -17.95 -8.08 12.03
C ARG A 33 -17.35 -8.58 10.73
N ILE A 34 -17.29 -9.89 10.55
CA ILE A 34 -16.64 -10.54 9.41
C ILE A 34 -17.70 -11.16 8.51
N GLU A 35 -17.60 -10.85 7.23
CA GLU A 35 -18.41 -11.45 6.17
C GLU A 35 -17.50 -12.12 5.15
N VAL A 36 -17.89 -13.33 4.71
CA VAL A 36 -17.22 -14.09 3.66
C VAL A 36 -18.18 -14.19 2.48
N GLY A 37 -17.73 -13.79 1.32
CA GLY A 37 -18.55 -13.82 0.11
C GLY A 37 -17.71 -14.06 -1.14
N PRO A 38 -18.36 -14.31 -2.28
CA PRO A 38 -17.66 -14.38 -3.56
C PRO A 38 -16.93 -13.07 -3.84
N PRO A 39 -15.93 -13.10 -4.75
CA PRO A 39 -15.44 -11.89 -5.38
C PRO A 39 -16.67 -11.16 -5.92
N GLY A 40 -16.93 -9.95 -5.47
CA GLY A 40 -18.08 -9.20 -5.96
C GLY A 40 -17.87 -8.92 -7.45
N ASN A 41 -18.87 -9.19 -8.30
CA ASN A 41 -18.99 -8.44 -9.53
C ASN A 41 -19.37 -7.05 -9.08
N GLU A 42 -18.38 -6.22 -8.86
CA GLU A 42 -18.59 -4.84 -8.60
C GLU A 42 -19.23 -4.25 -9.85
N PHE A 43 -20.48 -3.83 -9.73
CA PHE A 43 -20.93 -2.76 -10.57
C PHE A 43 -19.99 -1.59 -10.25
N TYR A 44 -19.03 -1.38 -11.12
CA TYR A 44 -18.30 -0.14 -11.18
C TYR A 44 -19.32 0.92 -11.65
N GLU A 45 -20.04 1.50 -10.72
CA GLU A 45 -20.48 2.86 -10.88
C GLU A 45 -19.19 3.67 -10.85
N GLU A 46 -18.91 4.43 -11.92
CA GLU A 46 -17.85 5.44 -11.83
C GLU A 46 -18.00 6.13 -10.48
N PRO A 47 -16.96 6.16 -9.65
CA PRO A 47 -17.09 6.77 -8.34
C PRO A 47 -17.65 8.16 -8.55
N GLU A 48 -18.65 8.51 -7.76
CA GLU A 48 -19.16 9.88 -7.75
C GLU A 48 -17.93 10.74 -7.46
N LYS A 49 -17.48 11.47 -8.49
CA LYS A 49 -16.27 12.28 -8.39
C LYS A 49 -16.40 13.14 -7.14
N ALA A 50 -15.40 13.12 -6.29
CA ALA A 50 -15.40 13.91 -5.06
C ALA A 50 -15.89 15.35 -5.37
N PRO A 51 -16.79 15.93 -4.58
CA PRO A 51 -17.27 17.25 -4.85
C PRO A 51 -16.09 18.22 -4.97
N PRO A 52 -16.17 19.25 -5.85
CA PRO A 52 -15.07 20.19 -5.98
C PRO A 52 -14.67 20.78 -4.64
N PRO A 53 -13.38 20.86 -4.31
CA PRO A 53 -12.91 21.43 -3.06
C PRO A 53 -13.34 22.90 -2.95
N SER A 54 -13.85 23.28 -1.78
CA SER A 54 -14.30 24.64 -1.50
C SER A 54 -13.12 25.63 -1.46
N GLU A 55 -13.40 26.93 -1.56
CA GLU A 55 -12.39 27.99 -1.40
C GLU A 55 -11.65 27.88 -0.04
N THR A 56 -12.33 27.42 1.00
CA THR A 56 -11.73 27.21 2.33
C THR A 56 -10.69 26.07 2.30
N ILE A 57 -10.88 25.10 1.43
CA ILE A 57 -9.94 24.01 1.22
C ILE A 57 -8.80 24.48 0.30
N LEU A 58 -9.12 25.15 -0.80
CA LEU A 58 -8.16 25.62 -1.80
C LEU A 58 -7.24 26.77 -1.32
N GLN A 59 -7.59 27.42 -0.20
CA GLN A 59 -6.72 28.47 0.36
C GLN A 59 -5.28 27.97 0.66
N TRP A 60 -5.12 26.71 1.04
CA TRP A 60 -3.83 26.13 1.37
C TRP A 60 -2.93 26.04 0.16
N VAL A 61 -3.48 25.64 -1.00
CA VAL A 61 -2.75 25.67 -2.28
C VAL A 61 -2.27 27.10 -2.59
N LYS A 62 -3.15 28.10 -2.45
CA LYS A 62 -2.82 29.49 -2.72
C LYS A 62 -1.71 30.03 -1.79
N ILE A 63 -1.64 29.55 -0.56
CA ILE A 63 -0.66 30.01 0.44
C ILE A 63 0.69 29.32 0.28
N PHE A 64 0.71 27.98 0.20
CA PHE A 64 1.95 27.19 0.22
C PHE A 64 2.50 26.90 -1.17
N ALA A 65 1.68 26.88 -2.19
CA ALA A 65 2.06 26.68 -3.59
C ALA A 65 1.54 27.82 -4.49
N PRO A 66 1.96 29.09 -4.27
CA PRO A 66 1.46 30.22 -5.04
C PRO A 66 1.82 30.07 -6.51
N GLY A 67 0.81 30.13 -7.37
CA GLY A 67 0.96 29.92 -8.83
C GLY A 67 0.72 28.48 -9.29
N ALA A 68 0.52 27.55 -8.38
CA ALA A 68 0.15 26.18 -8.74
C ALA A 68 -1.29 26.11 -9.29
N THR A 69 -1.48 25.21 -10.25
CA THR A 69 -2.80 24.86 -10.78
C THR A 69 -3.23 23.53 -10.19
N VAL A 70 -4.42 23.47 -9.60
CA VAL A 70 -5.01 22.21 -9.15
C VAL A 70 -5.29 21.37 -10.39
N LYS A 71 -4.72 20.17 -10.42
CA LYS A 71 -4.87 19.22 -11.52
C LYS A 71 -5.97 18.22 -11.23
N GLU A 72 -5.97 17.69 -10.03
CA GLU A 72 -6.95 16.72 -9.59
C GLU A 72 -7.19 16.83 -8.07
N TRP A 73 -8.25 16.23 -7.63
CA TRP A 73 -8.59 16.05 -6.23
C TRP A 73 -9.38 14.78 -6.05
N ASP A 74 -9.24 14.21 -4.87
CA ASP A 74 -10.00 13.06 -4.42
C ASP A 74 -10.36 13.20 -2.94
N THR A 75 -11.14 12.24 -2.43
CA THR A 75 -11.38 12.12 -1.00
C THR A 75 -11.02 10.71 -0.55
N ASP A 76 -10.20 10.62 0.48
CA ASP A 76 -9.85 9.38 1.16
C ASP A 76 -10.21 9.50 2.65
N ASP A 77 -11.01 8.58 3.19
CA ASP A 77 -11.56 8.66 4.56
C ASP A 77 -12.23 10.03 4.88
N GLY A 78 -12.82 10.67 3.88
CA GLY A 78 -13.40 12.01 3.99
C GLY A 78 -12.38 13.14 4.09
N ILE A 79 -11.13 12.90 3.75
CA ILE A 79 -10.04 13.88 3.66
C ILE A 79 -9.81 14.20 2.19
N TYR A 80 -9.81 15.47 1.82
CA TYR A 80 -9.41 15.88 0.47
C TYR A 80 -7.92 15.68 0.29
N GLU A 81 -7.56 14.94 -0.74
CA GLU A 81 -6.23 14.92 -1.33
C GLU A 81 -6.25 15.77 -2.60
N ILE A 82 -5.43 16.82 -2.64
CA ILE A 82 -5.45 17.82 -3.71
C ILE A 82 -4.07 17.91 -4.33
N ASN A 83 -3.97 17.54 -5.59
CA ASN A 83 -2.74 17.63 -6.37
C ASN A 83 -2.70 18.93 -7.16
N ALA A 84 -1.67 19.72 -6.92
CA ALA A 84 -1.46 21.03 -7.54
C ALA A 84 -0.04 21.14 -8.10
N ARG A 85 0.10 21.57 -9.36
CA ARG A 85 1.38 21.62 -10.08
C ARG A 85 1.79 23.04 -10.46
N ILE A 86 3.12 23.28 -10.41
CA ILE A 86 3.79 24.44 -10.99
C ILE A 86 4.69 23.95 -12.12
N GLY A 87 4.30 24.23 -13.37
CA GLY A 87 5.01 23.69 -14.55
C GLY A 87 4.73 22.19 -14.74
N GLU A 88 5.73 21.45 -15.22
CA GLU A 88 5.64 20.02 -15.49
C GLU A 88 6.25 19.17 -14.36
N ASP A 89 7.22 19.72 -13.63
CA ASP A 89 8.08 18.96 -12.71
C ASP A 89 7.76 19.14 -11.22
N GLU A 90 7.07 20.23 -10.84
CA GLU A 90 6.80 20.52 -9.42
C GLU A 90 5.37 20.19 -9.06
N GLU A 91 5.20 19.31 -8.08
CA GLU A 91 3.91 18.90 -7.56
C GLU A 91 3.80 19.13 -6.05
N TYR A 92 2.60 19.54 -5.63
CA TYR A 92 2.21 19.63 -4.23
C TYR A 92 0.95 18.80 -4.00
N THR A 93 0.97 17.96 -3.00
CA THR A 93 -0.21 17.23 -2.54
C THR A 93 -0.65 17.74 -1.18
N PHE A 94 -1.89 18.21 -1.06
CA PHE A 94 -2.47 18.75 0.16
C PHE A 94 -3.51 17.80 0.73
N TYR A 95 -3.44 17.51 2.03
CA TYR A 95 -4.40 16.72 2.77
C TYR A 95 -5.23 17.65 3.67
N VAL A 96 -6.53 17.80 3.36
CA VAL A 96 -7.38 18.81 4.00
C VAL A 96 -8.73 18.19 4.40
N LYS A 97 -9.16 18.39 5.64
CA LYS A 97 -10.51 17.98 6.06
C LYS A 97 -11.60 18.79 5.36
N PRO A 98 -12.83 18.28 5.20
CA PRO A 98 -13.91 18.96 4.51
C PRO A 98 -14.24 20.36 5.05
N LYS A 99 -13.95 20.60 6.34
CA LYS A 99 -14.13 21.92 6.99
C LYS A 99 -12.97 22.89 6.75
N GLY A 100 -11.96 22.50 5.97
CA GLY A 100 -10.81 23.34 5.64
C GLY A 100 -9.63 23.24 6.62
N GLU A 101 -9.62 22.30 7.55
CA GLU A 101 -8.46 22.05 8.43
C GLU A 101 -7.37 21.33 7.63
N LEU A 102 -6.18 21.93 7.54
CA LEU A 102 -5.01 21.33 6.91
C LEU A 102 -4.45 20.24 7.82
N LEU A 103 -4.31 19.03 7.31
CA LEU A 103 -3.65 17.92 7.98
C LEU A 103 -2.16 17.87 7.64
N GLY A 104 -1.81 18.17 6.39
CA GLY A 104 -0.45 18.19 5.92
C GLY A 104 -0.37 18.49 4.43
N PHE A 105 0.83 18.63 3.94
CA PHE A 105 1.11 18.70 2.50
C PHE A 105 2.56 18.27 2.23
N LYS A 106 2.79 17.73 1.06
CA LYS A 106 4.10 17.30 0.55
C LYS A 106 4.43 18.02 -0.75
N TYR A 107 5.70 17.98 -1.11
CA TYR A 107 6.24 18.54 -2.35
C TYR A 107 7.12 17.52 -3.04
N GLU A 108 6.93 17.38 -4.33
CA GLU A 108 7.73 16.53 -5.20
C GLU A 108 8.27 17.34 -6.38
N ASN A 109 9.48 17.01 -6.83
CA ASN A 109 10.06 17.55 -8.06
C ASN A 109 10.78 16.45 -8.82
N ASP A 110 10.16 15.94 -9.86
CA ASP A 110 10.65 14.81 -10.64
C ASP A 110 11.99 15.08 -11.31
N ALA A 111 12.17 16.30 -11.88
CA ALA A 111 13.41 16.66 -12.56
C ALA A 111 14.61 16.78 -11.60
N ALA A 112 14.35 17.14 -10.34
CA ALA A 112 15.37 17.27 -9.31
C ALA A 112 15.50 16.02 -8.43
N ASN A 113 14.65 15.01 -8.61
CA ASN A 113 14.51 13.83 -7.74
C ASN A 113 14.41 14.23 -6.26
N VAL A 114 13.44 15.11 -5.95
CA VAL A 114 13.19 15.63 -4.61
C VAL A 114 11.78 15.30 -4.20
N ASP A 115 11.65 14.61 -3.08
CA ASP A 115 10.40 14.36 -2.37
C ASP A 115 10.52 14.90 -0.94
N GLU A 116 9.64 15.82 -0.56
CA GLU A 116 9.60 16.44 0.77
C GLU A 116 8.24 16.17 1.43
N ASP A 117 8.13 15.07 2.15
CA ASP A 117 6.98 14.75 3.02
C ASP A 117 7.35 14.99 4.49
N ALA A 118 6.51 15.71 5.22
CA ALA A 118 6.76 16.01 6.64
C ALA A 118 6.81 14.76 7.54
N GLY A 119 6.13 13.69 7.14
CA GLY A 119 6.16 12.39 7.82
C GLY A 119 7.42 11.59 7.52
N GLU A 120 8.09 11.88 6.41
CA GLU A 120 9.23 11.13 5.88
C GLU A 120 10.56 11.92 5.93
N ILE A 121 10.52 13.22 6.20
CA ILE A 121 11.76 14.00 6.36
C ILE A 121 12.53 13.51 7.58
N VAL A 122 13.56 12.73 7.31
CA VAL A 122 14.48 12.22 8.32
C VAL A 122 15.56 13.27 8.64
N LEU A 123 15.75 13.55 9.93
CA LEU A 123 16.80 14.45 10.39
C LEU A 123 18.16 13.74 10.34
N ARG A 124 19.13 14.32 9.66
CA ARG A 124 20.52 13.86 9.61
C ARG A 124 21.36 14.68 10.61
N GLY A 125 21.64 14.13 11.77
CA GLY A 125 22.50 14.78 12.75
C GLY A 125 21.77 15.57 13.85
N THR A 126 22.53 16.40 14.61
CA THR A 126 22.00 17.11 15.76
C THR A 126 21.16 18.32 15.37
N ARG A 127 19.97 18.43 15.96
CA ARG A 127 19.14 19.64 15.90
C ARG A 127 19.82 20.77 16.70
N LYS A 128 19.86 21.97 16.13
CA LYS A 128 20.28 23.16 16.84
C LYS A 128 19.06 24.04 17.10
N SER A 129 18.67 24.20 18.35
CA SER A 129 17.59 25.13 18.73
C SER A 129 17.99 26.55 18.35
N ILE A 130 17.03 27.28 17.77
CA ILE A 130 17.18 28.67 17.37
C ILE A 130 16.05 29.51 17.96
N ALA A 131 16.28 30.82 18.08
CA ALA A 131 15.23 31.76 18.40
C ALA A 131 14.26 31.95 17.22
N VAL A 132 12.99 32.26 17.51
CA VAL A 132 11.97 32.50 16.45
C VAL A 132 12.42 33.58 15.47
N GLY A 133 13.17 34.58 15.94
CA GLY A 133 13.71 35.66 15.08
C GLY A 133 14.86 35.23 14.15
N GLU A 134 15.36 34.01 14.28
CA GLU A 134 16.38 33.44 13.37
C GLU A 134 15.73 32.62 12.23
N ILE A 135 14.39 32.43 12.26
CA ILE A 135 13.63 31.82 11.17
C ILE A 135 13.62 32.79 9.98
N PRO A 136 13.80 32.32 8.74
CA PRO A 136 13.66 33.15 7.55
C PRO A 136 12.34 33.93 7.53
N GLU A 137 12.42 35.25 7.30
CA GLU A 137 11.28 36.15 7.32
C GLU A 137 10.16 35.70 6.37
N ALA A 138 10.52 35.26 5.16
CA ALA A 138 9.58 34.76 4.18
C ALA A 138 8.79 33.52 4.67
N ALA A 139 9.41 32.65 5.48
CA ALA A 139 8.71 31.53 6.10
C ALA A 139 7.71 32.00 7.16
N LEU A 140 8.13 32.96 8.00
CA LEU A 140 7.24 33.56 9.01
C LEU A 140 6.04 34.28 8.38
N GLU A 141 6.26 35.00 7.28
CA GLU A 141 5.19 35.66 6.52
C GLU A 141 4.19 34.65 5.94
N THR A 142 4.70 33.56 5.36
CA THR A 142 3.85 32.48 4.81
C THR A 142 3.03 31.83 5.90
N LEU A 143 3.63 31.51 7.04
CA LEU A 143 2.95 30.92 8.18
C LEU A 143 1.94 31.89 8.80
N ALA A 144 2.23 33.19 8.86
CA ALA A 144 1.30 34.20 9.33
C ALA A 144 0.08 34.37 8.42
N LYS A 145 0.23 34.19 7.09
CA LYS A 145 -0.91 34.14 6.15
C LYS A 145 -1.74 32.89 6.33
N ALA A 146 -1.07 31.73 6.54
CA ALA A 146 -1.71 30.46 6.73
C ALA A 146 -2.49 30.38 8.07
N MET A 147 -1.90 30.89 9.13
CA MET A 147 -2.37 30.79 10.51
C MET A 147 -2.19 32.12 11.25
N PRO A 148 -3.05 33.13 11.00
CA PRO A 148 -2.87 34.49 11.52
C PRO A 148 -2.79 34.59 13.05
N ASP A 149 -3.52 33.73 13.75
CA ASP A 149 -3.59 33.70 15.21
C ASP A 149 -2.56 32.79 15.88
N ALA A 150 -1.82 32.01 15.08
CA ALA A 150 -0.83 31.08 15.58
C ALA A 150 0.57 31.71 15.62
N ARG A 151 1.40 31.24 16.54
CA ARG A 151 2.79 31.67 16.68
C ARG A 151 3.70 30.45 16.81
N PRO A 152 4.91 30.49 16.23
CA PRO A 152 5.88 29.45 16.45
C PRO A 152 6.16 29.25 17.95
N SER A 153 6.03 28.02 18.42
CA SER A 153 6.29 27.65 19.81
C SER A 153 7.76 27.24 20.02
N LYS A 154 8.33 26.57 19.03
CA LYS A 154 9.73 26.15 18.99
C LYS A 154 10.25 26.22 17.55
N ALA A 155 11.56 26.41 17.40
CA ALA A 155 12.21 26.28 16.11
C ALA A 155 13.65 25.76 16.28
N TRP A 156 14.13 25.08 15.26
CA TRP A 156 15.52 24.62 15.19
C TRP A 156 15.98 24.48 13.75
N THR A 157 17.27 24.54 13.55
CA THR A 157 17.90 24.14 12.30
C THR A 157 18.27 22.66 12.38
N ALA A 158 18.06 21.94 11.29
CA ALA A 158 18.41 20.52 11.18
C ALA A 158 18.93 20.22 9.78
N ASP A 159 19.92 19.35 9.69
CA ASP A 159 20.25 18.70 8.42
C ASP A 159 19.26 17.58 8.19
N THR A 160 18.66 17.53 7.02
CA THR A 160 17.69 16.49 6.63
C THR A 160 18.20 15.73 5.41
N ILE A 161 17.53 14.64 5.06
CA ILE A 161 17.82 13.88 3.83
C ILE A 161 17.75 14.76 2.57
N VAL A 162 16.84 15.75 2.58
CA VAL A 162 16.65 16.72 1.48
C VAL A 162 17.47 18.01 1.68
N GLY A 163 18.48 18.01 2.57
CA GLY A 163 19.35 19.12 2.87
C GLY A 163 18.95 19.93 4.11
N PRO A 164 19.64 21.06 4.40
CA PRO A 164 19.37 21.87 5.60
C PRO A 164 17.96 22.44 5.59
N ARG A 165 17.24 22.33 6.72
CA ARG A 165 15.90 22.89 6.92
C ARG A 165 15.78 23.63 8.24
N TYR A 166 14.90 24.63 8.24
CA TYR A 166 14.35 25.23 9.46
C TYR A 166 13.08 24.45 9.82
N VAL A 167 13.06 23.82 10.97
CA VAL A 167 11.88 23.13 11.49
C VAL A 167 11.15 24.06 12.44
N ILE A 168 9.88 24.37 12.14
CA ILE A 168 9.08 25.38 12.84
C ILE A 168 7.85 24.71 13.40
N LEU A 169 7.71 24.68 14.72
CA LEU A 169 6.57 24.07 15.39
C LEU A 169 5.51 25.13 15.71
N ILE A 170 4.29 24.90 15.25
CA ILE A 170 3.09 25.72 15.56
C ILE A 170 1.99 24.79 16.04
N GLY A 171 1.67 24.85 17.35
CA GLY A 171 0.74 23.90 17.96
C GLY A 171 1.27 22.47 17.84
N GLU A 172 0.50 21.61 17.19
CA GLU A 172 0.84 20.20 16.92
C GLU A 172 1.36 19.99 15.48
N ALA A 173 1.58 21.04 14.72
CA ALA A 173 2.07 20.98 13.35
C ALA A 173 3.52 21.41 13.25
N ALA A 174 4.32 20.67 12.49
CA ALA A 174 5.68 21.03 12.11
C ALA A 174 5.72 21.46 10.64
N PHE A 175 6.47 22.52 10.35
CA PHE A 175 6.68 23.06 9.01
C PHE A 175 8.18 23.11 8.71
N TYR A 176 8.55 22.68 7.51
CA TYR A 176 9.93 22.59 7.08
C TYR A 176 10.21 23.66 6.04
N ALA A 177 11.02 24.64 6.41
CA ALA A 177 11.38 25.74 5.56
C ALA A 177 12.84 25.64 5.09
N ARG A 178 13.10 25.99 3.83
CA ARG A 178 14.44 26.15 3.26
C ARG A 178 15.08 27.46 3.73
N SER A 179 16.37 27.63 3.44
CA SER A 179 17.10 28.85 3.78
C SER A 179 16.56 30.09 3.08
N ASP A 180 15.89 29.95 1.93
CA ASP A 180 15.21 31.06 1.23
C ASP A 180 13.83 31.39 1.82
N GLY A 181 13.41 30.66 2.86
CA GLY A 181 12.12 30.82 3.53
C GLY A 181 10.96 30.08 2.87
N GLN A 182 11.18 29.34 1.80
CA GLN A 182 10.15 28.57 1.13
C GLN A 182 9.78 27.35 1.98
N ILE A 183 8.49 27.16 2.26
CA ILE A 183 7.95 25.99 2.99
C ILE A 183 7.43 25.02 1.95
N ARG A 184 8.06 23.85 1.86
CA ARG A 184 7.74 22.81 0.88
C ARG A 184 6.86 21.71 1.46
N THR A 185 6.92 21.51 2.76
CA THR A 185 6.12 20.49 3.45
C THR A 185 5.80 20.92 4.87
N GLY A 186 4.72 20.36 5.41
CA GLY A 186 4.29 20.56 6.77
C GLY A 186 3.04 19.74 7.10
N GLY A 187 2.84 19.43 8.36
CA GLY A 187 1.68 18.65 8.78
C GLY A 187 1.57 18.48 10.29
N LEU A 188 0.47 17.87 10.70
CA LEU A 188 0.27 17.45 12.09
C LEU A 188 1.30 16.37 12.41
N VAL A 189 2.17 16.68 13.36
CA VAL A 189 3.13 15.71 13.89
C VAL A 189 2.69 15.39 15.30
N SER A 190 2.57 14.12 15.65
CA SER A 190 2.43 13.78 17.06
C SER A 190 3.68 14.29 17.79
N LEU A 191 3.49 15.07 18.86
CA LEU A 191 4.61 15.60 19.66
C LEU A 191 5.56 14.49 20.13
N GLY A 192 5.04 13.26 20.32
CA GLY A 192 5.84 12.07 20.59
C GLY A 192 6.77 11.70 19.42
N ALA A 193 6.35 11.88 18.17
CA ALA A 193 7.22 11.62 17.01
C ALA A 193 8.39 12.61 16.92
N LEU A 194 8.20 13.87 17.36
CA LEU A 194 9.29 14.85 17.40
C LEU A 194 10.27 14.63 18.59
N ASP A 195 9.80 14.04 19.68
CA ASP A 195 10.64 13.67 20.82
C ASP A 195 11.28 12.29 20.64
N GLU A 196 10.64 11.39 19.88
CA GLU A 196 11.15 10.07 19.48
C GLU A 196 12.07 10.12 18.25
N ILE A 197 12.06 11.22 17.48
CA ILE A 197 13.11 11.52 16.52
C ILE A 197 14.32 12.04 17.33
N ASP A 198 14.90 11.19 18.17
CA ASP A 198 16.33 11.20 18.28
C ASP A 198 16.84 11.04 16.85
N PRO A 199 17.60 12.02 16.32
CA PRO A 199 18.08 11.91 14.96
C PRO A 199 18.65 10.51 14.83
N PRO A 200 18.35 9.76 13.79
CA PRO A 200 19.23 8.69 13.46
C PRO A 200 20.58 9.39 13.40
N VAL A 201 21.39 9.17 14.39
CA VAL A 201 22.81 9.47 14.38
C VAL A 201 23.15 9.14 12.96
N LYS A 202 23.84 10.06 12.18
CA LYS A 202 24.44 9.63 10.93
C LYS A 202 24.89 8.26 11.23
N SER A 203 24.04 7.31 10.89
CA SER A 203 24.33 5.95 11.28
C SER A 203 25.48 5.66 10.37
N ASP A 204 26.66 5.92 10.89
CA ASP A 204 27.82 5.27 10.41
C ASP A 204 27.33 3.85 10.13
N PRO A 205 27.68 3.26 8.97
CA PRO A 205 27.20 1.94 8.59
C PRO A 205 27.26 0.91 9.73
N GLU A 206 28.15 1.10 10.70
CA GLU A 206 28.28 0.26 11.89
C GLU A 206 27.14 0.49 12.90
N SER A 207 26.73 1.74 13.15
CA SER A 207 25.62 2.01 14.10
C SER A 207 24.28 1.62 13.52
N PHE A 208 24.06 1.81 12.24
CA PHE A 208 22.86 1.35 11.52
C PHE A 208 22.76 -0.19 11.55
N ASN A 209 23.85 -0.88 11.20
CA ASN A 209 23.90 -2.34 11.26
C ASN A 209 23.74 -2.87 12.69
N ALA A 210 24.20 -2.13 13.70
CA ALA A 210 24.00 -2.50 15.09
C ALA A 210 22.52 -2.39 15.51
N GLU A 211 21.81 -1.36 15.06
CA GLU A 211 20.36 -1.18 15.28
C GLU A 211 19.55 -2.28 14.60
N LEU A 212 19.79 -2.53 13.32
CA LEU A 212 19.16 -3.64 12.59
C LEU A 212 19.40 -4.97 13.28
N SER A 213 20.64 -5.24 13.69
CA SER A 213 20.98 -6.46 14.39
C SER A 213 20.28 -6.58 15.74
N LYS A 214 20.17 -5.49 16.49
CA LYS A 214 19.49 -5.45 17.78
C LYS A 214 17.99 -5.70 17.67
N LEU A 215 17.32 -5.06 16.69
CA LEU A 215 15.87 -5.14 16.52
C LEU A 215 15.44 -6.39 15.73
N LEU A 216 16.10 -6.66 14.63
CA LEU A 216 15.65 -7.65 13.64
C LEU A 216 16.52 -8.90 13.58
N GLY A 217 17.74 -8.86 14.11
CA GLY A 217 18.74 -9.93 13.93
C GLY A 217 18.25 -11.33 14.31
N GLN A 218 17.55 -11.47 15.46
CA GLN A 218 17.02 -12.75 15.92
C GLN A 218 15.86 -13.31 15.08
N TYR A 219 15.27 -12.47 14.24
CA TYR A 219 14.11 -12.85 13.43
C TYR A 219 14.46 -13.16 11.96
N ARG A 220 15.68 -12.85 11.52
CA ARG A 220 16.12 -13.03 10.13
C ARG A 220 15.87 -14.43 9.61
N ASP A 221 16.27 -15.46 10.35
CA ASP A 221 16.08 -16.85 9.90
C ASP A 221 14.63 -17.23 9.72
N ARG A 222 13.76 -16.66 10.58
CA ARG A 222 12.31 -16.92 10.52
C ARG A 222 11.64 -16.23 9.35
N PHE A 223 12.00 -14.98 9.06
CA PHE A 223 11.33 -14.15 8.05
C PHE A 223 12.02 -14.13 6.70
N ASN A 224 13.25 -14.61 6.58
CA ASN A 224 13.93 -14.75 5.30
C ASN A 224 13.10 -15.58 4.31
N PHE A 225 12.79 -15.01 3.14
CA PHE A 225 11.90 -15.67 2.17
C PHE A 225 12.43 -17.02 1.69
N LYS A 226 13.75 -17.15 1.50
CA LYS A 226 14.34 -18.44 1.15
C LYS A 226 14.00 -19.50 2.20
N ASN A 227 14.17 -19.18 3.47
CA ASN A 227 13.88 -20.11 4.57
C ASN A 227 12.38 -20.41 4.67
N GLN A 228 11.50 -19.42 4.46
CA GLN A 228 10.06 -19.61 4.44
C GLN A 228 9.63 -20.51 3.28
N ILE A 229 10.19 -20.31 2.07
CA ILE A 229 9.94 -21.12 0.89
C ILE A 229 10.47 -22.57 1.09
N GLU A 230 11.65 -22.73 1.67
CA GLU A 230 12.20 -24.05 2.00
C GLU A 230 11.31 -24.80 3.01
N LYS A 231 10.79 -24.09 4.02
CA LYS A 231 9.84 -24.65 5.01
C LYS A 231 8.49 -25.01 4.39
N LEU A 232 8.02 -24.23 3.42
CA LEU A 232 6.80 -24.51 2.67
C LEU A 232 6.91 -25.85 1.91
N GLY A 233 8.10 -26.17 1.40
CA GLY A 233 8.37 -27.39 0.65
C GLY A 233 7.96 -27.30 -0.83
N ARG A 234 7.89 -28.45 -1.50
CA ARG A 234 7.70 -28.50 -2.96
C ARG A 234 6.23 -28.61 -3.42
N GLY A 235 5.31 -28.71 -2.51
CA GLY A 235 3.91 -28.86 -2.92
C GLY A 235 2.94 -29.10 -1.77
N PRO A 236 1.65 -29.15 -2.11
CA PRO A 236 0.56 -29.28 -1.15
C PRO A 236 0.71 -30.50 -0.23
N LYS A 237 0.29 -30.33 1.03
CA LYS A 237 0.26 -31.40 2.02
C LYS A 237 -0.94 -32.32 1.86
N SER A 238 -1.96 -31.87 1.12
CA SER A 238 -3.14 -32.68 0.81
C SER A 238 -2.79 -33.83 -0.14
N THR A 239 -3.47 -34.96 -0.02
CA THR A 239 -3.24 -36.13 -0.86
C THR A 239 -3.78 -36.00 -2.27
N ASP A 240 -4.74 -35.10 -2.49
CA ASP A 240 -5.34 -34.80 -3.79
C ASP A 240 -4.68 -33.63 -4.53
N GLY A 241 -3.69 -32.97 -3.92
CA GLY A 241 -3.00 -31.81 -4.49
C GLY A 241 -3.73 -30.48 -4.30
N SER A 242 -4.88 -30.46 -3.61
CA SER A 242 -5.56 -29.22 -3.26
C SER A 242 -4.82 -28.45 -2.16
N PHE A 243 -4.94 -27.13 -2.14
CA PHE A 243 -4.35 -26.29 -1.10
C PHE A 243 -5.05 -24.94 -1.03
N ARG A 244 -4.76 -24.20 0.02
CA ARG A 244 -5.26 -22.84 0.23
C ARG A 244 -4.10 -21.87 0.38
N TYR A 245 -4.23 -20.71 -0.24
CA TYR A 245 -3.40 -19.55 0.07
C TYR A 245 -4.28 -18.31 0.29
N VAL A 246 -3.69 -17.28 0.83
CA VAL A 246 -4.36 -15.99 1.10
C VAL A 246 -3.64 -14.89 0.34
N VAL A 247 -4.38 -13.89 -0.13
CA VAL A 247 -3.86 -12.66 -0.73
C VAL A 247 -4.33 -11.46 0.08
N MET A 248 -3.43 -10.54 0.37
CA MET A 248 -3.69 -9.26 1.02
C MET A 248 -2.58 -8.26 0.71
N GLY A 249 -2.79 -7.00 1.00
CA GLY A 249 -1.78 -5.95 0.93
C GLY A 249 -2.13 -4.78 1.84
N ASP A 250 -1.23 -3.80 1.94
CA ASP A 250 -1.44 -2.53 2.63
C ASP A 250 -1.90 -2.71 4.07
N SER A 251 -1.17 -3.59 4.79
CA SER A 251 -1.52 -3.98 6.15
C SER A 251 -1.02 -3.00 7.21
N ARG A 252 -0.36 -1.93 6.82
CA ARG A 252 0.18 -0.87 7.69
C ARG A 252 -0.90 -0.11 8.47
N SER A 253 -0.49 0.67 9.47
CA SER A 253 -1.24 1.71 10.19
C SER A 253 -2.25 1.27 11.24
N GLN A 254 -3.07 0.24 11.06
CA GLN A 254 -4.11 -0.17 12.01
C GLN A 254 -3.78 -1.49 12.71
N TRP A 255 -3.02 -1.41 13.83
CA TRP A 255 -2.59 -2.59 14.58
C TRP A 255 -3.73 -3.54 15.00
N GLU A 256 -4.86 -3.00 15.48
CA GLU A 256 -5.98 -3.82 15.94
C GLU A 256 -6.61 -4.62 14.81
N LEU A 257 -6.73 -4.00 13.63
CA LEU A 257 -7.25 -4.66 12.44
C LEU A 257 -6.27 -5.71 11.93
N TRP A 258 -5.00 -5.33 11.74
CA TRP A 258 -3.93 -6.23 11.33
C TRP A 258 -3.87 -7.48 12.22
N SER A 259 -3.85 -7.29 13.55
CA SER A 259 -3.86 -8.39 14.52
C SER A 259 -5.11 -9.27 14.40
N SER A 260 -6.26 -8.68 14.08
CA SER A 260 -7.53 -9.40 13.88
C SER A 260 -7.53 -10.21 12.59
N ILE A 261 -6.98 -9.65 11.51
CA ILE A 261 -6.82 -10.33 10.23
C ILE A 261 -5.89 -11.55 10.39
N ILE A 262 -4.69 -11.38 10.98
CA ILE A 262 -3.77 -12.48 11.24
C ILE A 262 -4.43 -13.58 12.04
N LYS A 263 -5.13 -13.22 13.13
CA LYS A 263 -5.83 -14.19 13.97
C LYS A 263 -6.92 -14.93 13.21
N HIS A 264 -7.61 -14.26 12.29
CA HIS A 264 -8.64 -14.90 11.47
C HIS A 264 -8.01 -15.86 10.46
N ILE A 265 -6.96 -15.44 9.76
CA ILE A 265 -6.21 -16.28 8.80
C ILE A 265 -5.64 -17.52 9.50
N ASP A 266 -5.03 -17.35 10.68
CA ASP A 266 -4.46 -18.47 11.45
C ASP A 266 -5.51 -19.47 11.94
N GLY A 267 -6.75 -19.03 12.10
CA GLY A 267 -7.90 -19.85 12.50
C GLY A 267 -8.74 -20.42 11.36
N LEU A 268 -8.32 -20.28 10.11
CA LEU A 268 -9.00 -20.89 8.96
C LEU A 268 -8.84 -22.42 8.95
N ASP A 269 -9.88 -23.11 8.49
CA ASP A 269 -9.87 -24.55 8.26
C ASP A 269 -10.42 -24.86 6.85
N PRO A 270 -9.61 -25.44 5.95
CA PRO A 270 -8.19 -25.74 6.11
C PRO A 270 -7.35 -24.49 6.30
N LYS A 271 -6.26 -24.65 7.05
CA LYS A 271 -5.28 -23.57 7.26
C LYS A 271 -4.56 -23.24 5.95
N PRO A 272 -4.31 -21.95 5.61
CA PRO A 272 -3.55 -21.62 4.42
C PRO A 272 -2.11 -22.14 4.48
N ASP A 273 -1.60 -22.59 3.35
CA ASP A 273 -0.21 -23.02 3.23
C ASP A 273 0.75 -21.81 3.24
N PHE A 274 0.31 -20.68 2.67
CA PHE A 274 1.05 -19.41 2.68
C PHE A 274 0.14 -18.20 2.47
N VAL A 275 0.68 -17.01 2.69
CA VAL A 275 0.06 -15.72 2.39
C VAL A 275 0.93 -14.98 1.38
N ILE A 276 0.31 -14.42 0.34
CA ILE A 276 0.87 -13.41 -0.55
C ILE A 276 0.47 -12.05 0.01
N ASN A 277 1.44 -11.18 0.25
CA ASN A 277 1.19 -9.80 0.62
C ASN A 277 1.76 -8.89 -0.48
N SER A 278 0.93 -8.02 -1.04
CA SER A 278 1.28 -7.13 -2.15
C SER A 278 1.96 -5.83 -1.70
N GLY A 279 2.54 -5.78 -0.49
CA GLY A 279 3.35 -4.67 -0.01
C GLY A 279 2.68 -3.79 1.02
N ASP A 280 3.38 -2.74 1.42
CA ASP A 280 2.98 -1.78 2.44
C ASP A 280 2.65 -2.45 3.78
N ILE A 281 3.63 -3.21 4.29
CA ILE A 281 3.50 -3.95 5.54
C ILE A 281 3.85 -3.13 6.78
N VAL A 282 4.53 -1.99 6.59
CA VAL A 282 4.89 -1.03 7.64
C VAL A 282 4.62 0.41 7.20
N PRO A 283 4.45 1.38 8.12
CA PRO A 283 4.11 2.76 7.77
C PRO A 283 5.18 3.53 6.98
N THR A 284 6.48 3.39 7.31
CA THR A 284 7.56 4.24 6.77
C THR A 284 8.90 3.50 6.58
N GLY A 285 8.93 2.17 6.69
CA GLY A 285 10.10 1.34 6.34
C GLY A 285 11.21 1.25 7.37
N TYR A 286 11.08 1.85 8.58
CA TYR A 286 12.13 1.79 9.59
C TYR A 286 12.18 0.47 10.36
N ALA A 287 13.38 0.09 10.81
CA ALA A 287 13.62 -1.16 11.54
C ALA A 287 12.72 -1.37 12.76
N LYS A 288 12.38 -0.29 13.48
CA LYS A 288 11.49 -0.34 14.64
C LYS A 288 10.07 -0.72 14.26
N GLU A 289 9.57 -0.25 13.13
CA GLU A 289 8.22 -0.58 12.63
C GLU A 289 8.16 -2.04 12.16
N TYR A 290 9.19 -2.51 11.45
CA TYR A 290 9.31 -3.93 11.12
C TYR A 290 9.25 -4.79 12.37
N HIS A 291 9.94 -4.39 13.45
CA HIS A 291 9.95 -5.12 14.70
C HIS A 291 8.60 -5.05 15.42
N ASP A 292 8.13 -3.82 15.73
CA ASP A 292 7.00 -3.58 16.63
C ASP A 292 5.63 -3.85 15.98
N TYR A 293 5.56 -3.75 14.65
CA TYR A 293 4.33 -3.95 13.90
C TYR A 293 4.33 -5.31 13.17
N TYR A 294 5.13 -5.47 12.13
CA TYR A 294 5.07 -6.64 11.26
C TYR A 294 5.52 -7.93 11.95
N VAL A 295 6.74 -7.95 12.47
CA VAL A 295 7.31 -9.12 13.16
C VAL A 295 6.42 -9.53 14.33
N ARG A 296 6.10 -8.57 15.22
CA ARG A 296 5.26 -8.82 16.40
C ARG A 296 3.90 -9.41 16.04
N GLY A 297 3.29 -8.96 14.95
CA GLY A 297 2.03 -9.51 14.44
C GLY A 297 2.14 -10.99 14.08
N LEU A 298 3.22 -11.36 13.40
CA LEU A 298 3.41 -12.70 12.85
C LEU A 298 4.09 -13.70 13.78
N LEU A 299 4.52 -13.30 14.97
CA LEU A 299 5.16 -14.23 15.92
C LEU A 299 4.26 -15.39 16.37
N LYS A 300 2.94 -15.24 16.26
CA LYS A 300 1.94 -16.20 16.71
C LYS A 300 1.47 -17.16 15.62
N THR A 301 1.85 -16.96 14.39
CA THR A 301 1.49 -17.84 13.27
C THR A 301 2.73 -18.50 12.68
N ASP A 302 2.56 -19.71 12.16
CA ASP A 302 3.62 -20.45 11.43
C ASP A 302 3.39 -20.44 9.93
N ILE A 303 2.36 -19.75 9.45
CA ILE A 303 2.07 -19.59 8.02
C ILE A 303 3.17 -18.70 7.41
N PRO A 304 3.82 -19.10 6.32
CA PRO A 304 4.71 -18.24 5.56
C PRO A 304 3.98 -17.02 5.00
N TYR A 305 4.53 -15.83 5.20
CA TYR A 305 4.09 -14.58 4.59
C TYR A 305 5.14 -14.12 3.59
N LEU A 306 4.80 -14.15 2.30
CA LEU A 306 5.67 -13.80 1.20
C LEU A 306 5.21 -12.46 0.63
N VAL A 307 6.08 -11.47 0.61
CA VAL A 307 5.74 -10.06 0.43
C VAL A 307 6.37 -9.53 -0.85
N ALA A 308 5.61 -8.85 -1.70
CA ALA A 308 6.16 -7.88 -2.65
C ALA A 308 6.44 -6.59 -1.88
N ILE A 309 7.54 -5.92 -2.15
CA ILE A 309 7.85 -4.66 -1.47
C ILE A 309 6.86 -3.57 -1.90
N GLY A 310 6.37 -2.76 -0.94
CA GLY A 310 5.58 -1.56 -1.16
C GLY A 310 6.40 -0.29 -0.94
N ASN A 311 5.90 0.86 -1.38
CA ASN A 311 6.64 2.13 -1.25
C ASN A 311 6.79 2.59 0.20
N HIS A 312 5.94 2.16 1.11
CA HIS A 312 6.10 2.40 2.54
C HIS A 312 7.05 1.39 3.23
N ASP A 313 7.48 0.35 2.54
CA ASP A 313 8.40 -0.65 3.07
C ASP A 313 9.87 -0.25 2.90
N ASP A 314 10.16 0.81 2.15
CA ASP A 314 11.48 1.41 1.99
C ASP A 314 11.55 2.76 2.71
N SER A 315 12.46 2.91 3.66
CA SER A 315 12.75 4.23 4.23
C SER A 315 13.55 5.06 3.22
N SER A 316 13.19 6.32 3.03
CA SER A 316 13.54 7.22 1.92
C SER A 316 15.03 7.32 1.52
N ASP A 317 15.96 6.81 2.31
CA ASP A 317 17.40 6.79 1.98
C ASP A 317 18.03 5.40 2.12
N SER A 318 17.23 4.37 2.29
CA SER A 318 17.72 3.07 2.74
C SER A 318 18.05 2.09 1.62
N MET A 319 17.58 2.32 0.41
CA MET A 319 17.67 1.32 -0.67
C MET A 319 17.10 -0.03 -0.22
N ALA A 320 15.95 0.00 0.44
CA ALA A 320 15.27 -1.15 1.03
C ALA A 320 16.15 -1.98 1.98
N ARG A 321 17.06 -1.34 2.73
CA ARG A 321 18.04 -2.05 3.58
C ARG A 321 17.39 -2.83 4.70
N GLU A 322 16.40 -2.24 5.39
CA GLU A 322 15.64 -2.89 6.47
C GLU A 322 14.86 -4.08 5.95
N TYR A 323 14.17 -3.91 4.83
CA TYR A 323 13.44 -4.96 4.14
C TYR A 323 14.37 -6.11 3.74
N ARG A 324 15.46 -5.80 3.03
CA ARG A 324 16.45 -6.79 2.61
C ARG A 324 17.16 -7.46 3.78
N TYR A 325 17.40 -6.72 4.86
CA TYR A 325 17.99 -7.28 6.07
C TYR A 325 17.09 -8.36 6.70
N LEU A 326 15.79 -8.13 6.78
CA LEU A 326 14.84 -9.05 7.38
C LEU A 326 14.48 -10.21 6.44
N PHE A 327 14.19 -9.91 5.18
CA PHE A 327 13.65 -10.89 4.23
C PHE A 327 14.70 -11.55 3.35
N GLY A 328 15.90 -10.99 3.24
CA GLY A 328 17.03 -11.51 2.47
C GLY A 328 17.47 -10.56 1.36
N GLU A 329 18.74 -10.66 0.97
CA GLU A 329 19.34 -9.76 -0.04
C GLU A 329 18.65 -9.78 -1.41
N ASN A 330 18.03 -10.92 -1.78
CA ASN A 330 17.31 -11.09 -3.04
C ASN A 330 15.78 -10.99 -2.86
N ALA A 331 15.32 -10.31 -1.80
CA ALA A 331 13.91 -10.26 -1.47
C ALA A 331 13.08 -9.31 -2.35
N LEU A 332 13.72 -8.44 -3.15
CA LEU A 332 13.03 -7.48 -4.02
C LEU A 332 12.38 -8.17 -5.23
N ASN A 333 13.14 -9.08 -5.87
CA ASN A 333 12.66 -9.85 -7.01
C ASN A 333 12.94 -11.32 -6.76
N TYR A 334 11.91 -12.12 -6.58
CA TYR A 334 12.03 -13.54 -6.31
C TYR A 334 10.82 -14.32 -6.80
N TYR A 335 10.94 -15.63 -6.83
CA TYR A 335 9.84 -16.54 -7.14
C TYR A 335 9.97 -17.85 -6.38
N PHE A 336 8.89 -18.58 -6.33
CA PHE A 336 8.87 -19.98 -5.89
C PHE A 336 7.81 -20.76 -6.66
N ASP A 337 8.02 -22.06 -6.72
CA ASP A 337 7.08 -23.00 -7.34
C ASP A 337 6.36 -23.81 -6.25
N TYR A 338 5.02 -23.84 -6.33
CA TYR A 338 4.18 -24.58 -5.39
C TYR A 338 2.90 -25.06 -6.07
N GLY A 339 2.49 -26.32 -5.88
CA GLY A 339 1.24 -26.84 -6.40
C GLY A 339 1.09 -26.74 -7.93
N ARG A 340 2.17 -26.91 -8.70
CA ARG A 340 2.23 -26.70 -10.15
C ARG A 340 1.88 -25.27 -10.58
N ALA A 341 2.23 -24.32 -9.76
CA ALA A 341 2.17 -22.91 -10.08
C ALA A 341 3.48 -22.22 -9.72
N ARG A 342 3.83 -21.18 -10.47
CA ARG A 342 4.91 -20.26 -10.19
C ARG A 342 4.34 -18.95 -9.65
N TYR A 343 4.82 -18.54 -8.50
CA TYR A 343 4.48 -17.28 -7.84
C TYR A 343 5.70 -16.37 -7.92
N VAL A 344 5.56 -15.25 -8.62
CA VAL A 344 6.63 -14.29 -8.89
C VAL A 344 6.34 -13.00 -8.16
N PHE A 345 7.34 -12.46 -7.47
CA PHE A 345 7.26 -11.19 -6.75
C PHE A 345 8.24 -10.22 -7.37
N ILE A 346 7.80 -9.01 -7.66
CA ILE A 346 8.65 -7.98 -8.26
C ILE A 346 8.60 -6.69 -7.45
N ASP A 347 9.72 -5.99 -7.48
CA ASP A 347 9.86 -4.62 -7.04
C ASP A 347 9.45 -3.67 -8.18
N ASN A 348 8.42 -2.88 -7.94
CA ASN A 348 7.98 -1.82 -8.84
C ASN A 348 7.79 -0.49 -8.12
N VAL A 349 8.53 -0.30 -7.01
CA VAL A 349 8.39 0.89 -6.15
C VAL A 349 9.72 1.51 -5.72
N THR A 350 10.82 0.73 -5.68
CA THR A 350 12.11 1.25 -5.22
C THR A 350 13.04 1.61 -6.36
N ASP A 351 14.03 2.46 -6.07
CA ASP A 351 15.10 2.82 -7.00
C ASP A 351 16.36 1.96 -6.84
N VAL A 352 16.25 0.80 -6.15
CA VAL A 352 17.39 -0.10 -5.91
C VAL A 352 17.98 -0.62 -7.22
N GLN A 353 17.12 -0.83 -8.22
CA GLN A 353 17.53 -1.16 -9.58
C GLN A 353 16.57 -0.55 -10.61
N PRO A 354 17.03 -0.25 -11.84
CA PRO A 354 16.17 0.24 -12.91
C PRO A 354 15.02 -0.73 -13.19
N TYR A 355 13.80 -0.23 -13.37
CA TYR A 355 12.63 -1.07 -13.68
C TYR A 355 12.80 -1.89 -14.96
N GLU A 356 13.57 -1.41 -15.93
CA GLU A 356 13.92 -2.19 -17.12
C GLU A 356 14.64 -3.51 -16.77
N GLU A 357 15.47 -3.52 -15.75
CA GLU A 357 16.18 -4.74 -15.31
C GLU A 357 15.23 -5.67 -14.56
N THR A 358 14.33 -5.11 -13.73
CA THR A 358 13.25 -5.88 -13.12
C THR A 358 12.37 -6.55 -14.18
N LEU A 359 11.96 -5.82 -15.22
CA LEU A 359 11.15 -6.36 -16.31
C LEU A 359 11.88 -7.42 -17.15
N LYS A 360 13.18 -7.27 -17.42
CA LYS A 360 14.00 -8.29 -18.07
C LYS A 360 14.11 -9.57 -17.22
N TRP A 361 14.30 -9.41 -15.91
CA TRP A 361 14.33 -10.53 -14.97
C TRP A 361 12.97 -11.24 -14.92
N LEU A 362 11.86 -10.48 -14.87
CA LEU A 362 10.51 -10.99 -14.91
C LEU A 362 10.22 -11.78 -16.18
N GLU A 363 10.58 -11.23 -17.34
CA GLU A 363 10.44 -11.91 -18.63
C GLU A 363 11.15 -13.27 -18.64
N LYS A 364 12.40 -13.29 -18.22
CA LYS A 364 13.17 -14.54 -18.10
C LYS A 364 12.50 -15.53 -17.15
N THR A 365 12.07 -15.07 -15.99
CA THR A 365 11.43 -15.89 -14.95
C THR A 365 10.14 -16.52 -15.46
N LEU A 366 9.32 -15.75 -16.20
CA LEU A 366 8.09 -16.26 -16.80
C LEU A 366 8.37 -17.24 -17.96
N ALA A 367 9.37 -16.96 -18.79
CA ALA A 367 9.79 -17.84 -19.88
C ALA A 367 10.32 -19.19 -19.37
N ASP A 368 11.05 -19.20 -18.25
CA ASP A 368 11.63 -20.38 -17.64
C ASP A 368 10.60 -21.19 -16.78
N THR A 369 9.31 -20.77 -16.77
CA THR A 369 8.28 -21.49 -16.04
C THR A 369 8.02 -22.86 -16.68
N PRO A 370 8.00 -23.96 -15.90
CA PRO A 370 7.75 -25.29 -16.46
C PRO A 370 6.40 -25.36 -17.19
N GLU A 371 6.38 -26.15 -18.27
CA GLU A 371 5.17 -26.36 -19.06
C GLU A 371 4.01 -26.88 -18.20
N GLY A 372 2.83 -26.31 -18.38
CA GLY A 372 1.62 -26.67 -17.66
C GLY A 372 1.54 -26.11 -16.23
N TYR A 373 2.47 -25.24 -15.83
CA TYR A 373 2.35 -24.49 -14.58
C TYR A 373 1.51 -23.25 -14.79
N ARG A 374 0.70 -22.92 -13.78
CA ARG A 374 0.08 -21.61 -13.66
C ARG A 374 1.10 -20.57 -13.26
N LYS A 375 0.81 -19.32 -13.54
CA LYS A 375 1.69 -18.18 -13.27
C LYS A 375 0.93 -17.09 -12.55
N TYR A 376 1.44 -16.70 -11.39
CA TYR A 376 0.91 -15.61 -10.58
C TYR A 376 2.02 -14.59 -10.36
N VAL A 377 1.70 -13.31 -10.51
CA VAL A 377 2.64 -12.22 -10.27
C VAL A 377 2.10 -11.33 -9.17
N ALA A 378 2.93 -11.01 -8.19
CA ALA A 378 2.64 -10.04 -7.15
C ALA A 378 3.54 -8.82 -7.32
N ALA A 379 2.95 -7.64 -7.35
CA ALA A 379 3.61 -6.35 -7.36
C ALA A 379 2.83 -5.39 -6.46
N HIS A 380 3.39 -4.25 -6.12
CA HIS A 380 2.68 -3.32 -5.27
C HIS A 380 1.81 -2.34 -6.07
N LYS A 381 2.42 -1.51 -6.91
CA LYS A 381 1.68 -0.50 -7.69
C LYS A 381 0.95 -1.12 -8.88
N PRO A 382 -0.32 -0.76 -9.13
CA PRO A 382 -1.04 -1.18 -10.32
C PRO A 382 -0.46 -0.55 -11.60
N PRO A 383 -0.62 -1.19 -12.78
CA PRO A 383 -0.16 -0.61 -14.02
C PRO A 383 -1.11 0.50 -14.51
N SER A 384 -0.57 1.60 -15.05
CA SER A 384 -1.33 2.73 -15.60
C SER A 384 -2.14 2.38 -16.85
N THR A 385 -1.85 1.26 -17.51
CA THR A 385 -2.64 0.73 -18.63
C THR A 385 -4.04 0.28 -18.24
N ILE A 386 -4.32 0.08 -16.95
CA ILE A 386 -5.67 -0.20 -16.43
C ILE A 386 -6.26 1.12 -15.97
N GLU A 387 -7.08 1.74 -16.84
CA GLU A 387 -7.58 3.12 -16.70
C GLU A 387 -8.16 3.45 -15.32
N LYS A 388 -8.94 2.56 -14.73
CA LYS A 388 -9.55 2.79 -13.41
C LYS A 388 -8.56 2.88 -12.25
N TRP A 389 -7.30 2.46 -12.44
CA TRP A 389 -6.22 2.53 -11.46
C TRP A 389 -5.12 3.53 -11.86
N ALA A 390 -5.21 4.14 -13.05
CA ALA A 390 -4.17 4.98 -13.63
C ALA A 390 -3.84 6.23 -12.78
N TYR A 391 -4.78 6.69 -11.95
CA TYR A 391 -4.58 7.85 -11.09
C TYR A 391 -3.56 7.60 -9.96
N HIS A 392 -3.26 6.34 -9.64
CA HIS A 392 -2.37 5.93 -8.55
C HIS A 392 -1.58 4.69 -8.97
N ALA A 393 -0.92 4.78 -10.11
CA ALA A 393 -0.32 3.65 -10.80
C ALA A 393 1.22 3.70 -10.83
N TRP A 394 1.80 2.62 -11.26
CA TRP A 394 3.20 2.56 -11.67
C TRP A 394 3.43 3.48 -12.88
N ASP A 395 4.67 3.86 -13.14
CA ASP A 395 5.02 4.79 -14.21
C ASP A 395 4.51 4.36 -15.60
N ASP A 396 4.24 5.37 -16.43
CA ASP A 396 3.65 5.20 -17.76
C ASP A 396 4.56 4.49 -18.77
N SER A 397 5.87 4.44 -18.53
CA SER A 397 6.82 3.80 -19.42
C SER A 397 6.94 2.29 -19.16
N SER A 398 6.90 1.88 -17.90
CA SER A 398 7.04 0.48 -17.47
C SER A 398 5.72 -0.29 -17.53
N SER A 399 4.60 0.37 -17.26
CA SER A 399 3.27 -0.25 -17.23
C SER A 399 2.87 -0.99 -18.50
N PRO A 400 3.03 -0.44 -19.72
CA PRO A 400 2.73 -1.18 -20.95
C PRO A 400 3.61 -2.41 -21.13
N VAL A 401 4.91 -2.29 -20.86
CA VAL A 401 5.84 -3.42 -20.97
C VAL A 401 5.45 -4.53 -19.99
N PHE A 402 5.11 -4.17 -18.75
CA PHE A 402 4.63 -5.12 -17.75
C PHE A 402 3.38 -5.87 -18.22
N THR A 403 2.33 -5.15 -18.65
CA THR A 403 1.07 -5.79 -19.09
C THR A 403 1.23 -6.62 -20.35
N ASP A 404 2.12 -6.24 -21.27
CA ASP A 404 2.47 -7.03 -22.45
C ASP A 404 3.18 -8.34 -22.06
N LEU A 405 4.07 -8.33 -21.06
CA LEU A 405 4.69 -9.54 -20.53
C LEU A 405 3.66 -10.47 -19.89
N MET A 406 2.71 -9.93 -19.11
CA MET A 406 1.64 -10.75 -18.52
C MET A 406 0.82 -11.48 -19.60
N THR A 407 0.44 -10.75 -20.64
CA THR A 407 -0.28 -11.29 -21.79
C THR A 407 0.56 -12.32 -22.56
N LYS A 408 1.81 -11.96 -22.91
CA LYS A 408 2.74 -12.81 -23.69
C LYS A 408 2.98 -14.17 -23.07
N TYR A 409 3.11 -14.21 -21.74
CA TYR A 409 3.40 -15.44 -21.02
C TYR A 409 2.18 -16.11 -20.40
N ASN A 410 0.96 -15.64 -20.74
CA ASN A 410 -0.31 -16.16 -20.24
C ASN A 410 -0.27 -16.27 -18.70
N VAL A 411 -0.03 -15.16 -18.02
CA VAL A 411 -0.13 -15.08 -16.57
C VAL A 411 -1.61 -15.25 -16.19
N ASP A 412 -1.88 -16.13 -15.23
CA ASP A 412 -3.25 -16.42 -14.80
C ASP A 412 -3.85 -15.27 -14.01
N GLU A 413 -3.07 -14.69 -13.08
CA GLU A 413 -3.54 -13.56 -12.27
C GLU A 413 -2.37 -12.72 -11.73
N VAL A 414 -2.62 -11.41 -11.59
CA VAL A 414 -1.70 -10.44 -10.99
C VAL A 414 -2.32 -9.88 -9.72
N TYR A 415 -1.59 -9.95 -8.60
CA TYR A 415 -1.99 -9.41 -7.31
C TYR A 415 -1.29 -8.08 -7.03
N LEU A 416 -2.07 -7.08 -6.65
CA LEU A 416 -1.65 -5.69 -6.50
C LEU A 416 -2.12 -5.11 -5.16
N GLY A 417 -1.45 -4.06 -4.69
CA GLY A 417 -1.77 -3.24 -3.54
C GLY A 417 -1.85 -1.75 -3.88
N HIS A 418 -1.31 -0.91 -2.98
CA HIS A 418 -1.12 0.53 -3.15
C HIS A 418 -2.41 1.36 -3.15
N ILE A 419 -3.42 0.96 -3.86
CA ILE A 419 -4.76 1.54 -3.77
C ILE A 419 -5.51 0.78 -2.67
N HIS A 420 -5.86 1.48 -1.60
CA HIS A 420 -6.43 0.87 -0.39
C HIS A 420 -7.90 0.47 -0.59
N ALA A 421 -8.12 -0.50 -1.46
CA ALA A 421 -9.44 -1.00 -1.83
C ALA A 421 -9.38 -2.44 -2.30
N TYR A 422 -10.55 -3.06 -2.48
CA TYR A 422 -10.72 -4.26 -3.28
C TYR A 422 -11.23 -3.88 -4.66
N SER A 423 -10.52 -4.29 -5.70
CA SER A 423 -10.95 -4.08 -7.09
C SER A 423 -10.38 -5.16 -7.99
N THR A 424 -11.07 -5.50 -9.08
CA THR A 424 -10.60 -6.49 -10.06
C THR A 424 -10.66 -5.90 -11.46
N ALA A 425 -9.75 -6.32 -12.34
CA ALA A 425 -9.78 -5.99 -13.75
C ALA A 425 -9.46 -7.23 -14.58
N HIS A 426 -10.02 -7.30 -15.78
CA HIS A 426 -9.60 -8.23 -16.80
C HIS A 426 -9.01 -7.44 -17.96
N TYR A 427 -7.72 -7.60 -18.24
CA TYR A 427 -7.03 -6.84 -19.26
C TYR A 427 -6.19 -7.76 -20.13
N ASN A 428 -6.44 -7.73 -21.46
CA ASN A 428 -5.74 -8.53 -22.47
C ASN A 428 -5.64 -10.04 -22.13
N GLY A 429 -6.70 -10.62 -21.55
CA GLY A 429 -6.77 -12.06 -21.22
C GLY A 429 -6.11 -12.44 -19.88
N VAL A 430 -5.72 -11.48 -19.07
CA VAL A 430 -5.12 -11.65 -17.75
C VAL A 430 -6.03 -11.06 -16.68
N ASP A 431 -6.20 -11.74 -15.57
CA ASP A 431 -6.93 -11.24 -14.41
C ASP A 431 -6.00 -10.44 -13.49
N TYR A 432 -6.47 -9.30 -13.01
CA TYR A 432 -5.76 -8.43 -12.07
C TYR A 432 -6.64 -8.21 -10.86
N THR A 433 -6.09 -8.46 -9.68
CA THR A 433 -6.77 -8.28 -8.40
C THR A 433 -5.98 -7.32 -7.52
N LEU A 434 -6.61 -6.20 -7.20
CA LEU A 434 -6.12 -5.22 -6.26
C LEU A 434 -6.70 -5.56 -4.88
N SER A 435 -5.83 -5.75 -3.89
CA SER A 435 -6.19 -6.15 -2.53
C SER A 435 -5.44 -5.31 -1.49
N GLY A 436 -5.70 -3.99 -1.48
CA GLY A 436 -5.06 -3.02 -0.61
C GLY A 436 -5.79 -2.74 0.72
N GLY A 437 -6.69 -3.62 1.15
CA GLY A 437 -7.53 -3.38 2.33
C GLY A 437 -7.03 -3.98 3.65
N GLY A 438 -5.74 -4.32 3.78
CA GLY A 438 -5.19 -5.05 4.93
C GLY A 438 -5.03 -4.24 6.23
N GLY A 439 -5.18 -2.92 6.22
CA GLY A 439 -5.01 -2.09 7.42
C GLY A 439 -4.78 -0.60 7.19
N ALA A 440 -4.36 -0.18 6.01
CA ALA A 440 -4.24 1.24 5.66
C ALA A 440 -5.61 1.93 5.56
N GLY A 441 -5.69 3.26 5.59
CA GLY A 441 -6.90 4.02 5.33
C GLY A 441 -7.50 3.65 3.97
N LEU A 442 -8.82 3.56 3.86
CA LEU A 442 -9.48 3.08 2.64
C LEU A 442 -9.74 4.22 1.66
N HIS A 443 -9.60 3.97 0.37
CA HIS A 443 -9.96 4.89 -0.69
C HIS A 443 -11.46 4.81 -0.99
N ASP A 444 -12.18 5.96 -1.05
CA ASP A 444 -13.65 5.99 -1.19
C ASP A 444 -14.17 5.69 -2.59
N ARG A 445 -13.30 5.49 -3.59
CA ARG A 445 -13.67 5.38 -5.00
C ARG A 445 -14.35 4.06 -5.40
N TYR A 446 -14.31 3.04 -4.56
CA TYR A 446 -14.61 1.65 -5.00
C TYR A 446 -15.94 1.10 -4.48
N GLY A 447 -16.82 1.97 -4.02
CA GLY A 447 -18.13 1.61 -3.52
C GLY A 447 -18.12 0.70 -2.29
N PRO A 448 -19.28 0.28 -1.77
CA PRO A 448 -19.36 -0.40 -0.46
C PRO A 448 -18.70 -1.78 -0.40
N LEU A 449 -18.47 -2.43 -1.54
CA LEU A 449 -17.82 -3.74 -1.60
C LEU A 449 -16.31 -3.64 -1.87
N GLY A 450 -15.86 -2.54 -2.44
CA GLY A 450 -14.45 -2.26 -2.69
C GLY A 450 -13.81 -1.45 -1.57
N ASN A 451 -14.53 -0.45 -1.05
CA ASN A 451 -14.11 0.37 0.08
C ASN A 451 -14.34 -0.37 1.41
N VAL A 452 -13.59 -1.42 1.63
CA VAL A 452 -13.71 -2.30 2.80
C VAL A 452 -12.40 -2.97 3.16
N HIS A 453 -12.11 -3.04 4.43
CA HIS A 453 -10.96 -3.82 4.90
C HIS A 453 -11.18 -5.31 4.61
N HIS A 454 -10.17 -5.96 4.03
CA HIS A 454 -10.35 -7.32 3.54
C HIS A 454 -9.04 -8.08 3.37
N TYR A 455 -9.20 -9.36 3.10
CA TYR A 455 -8.22 -10.23 2.45
C TYR A 455 -8.97 -11.27 1.59
N ILE A 456 -8.25 -12.00 0.74
CA ILE A 456 -8.82 -12.95 -0.21
C ILE A 456 -8.35 -14.35 0.15
N ILE A 457 -9.27 -15.31 0.23
CA ILE A 457 -8.98 -16.74 0.31
C ILE A 457 -8.96 -17.29 -1.10
N CYS A 458 -7.91 -18.00 -1.46
CA CYS A 458 -7.76 -18.71 -2.73
C CYS A 458 -7.67 -20.21 -2.48
N ASP A 459 -8.73 -20.95 -2.79
CA ASP A 459 -8.77 -22.40 -2.71
C ASP A 459 -8.39 -23.02 -4.06
N VAL A 460 -7.23 -23.64 -4.14
CA VAL A 460 -6.79 -24.40 -5.31
C VAL A 460 -7.29 -25.82 -5.19
N MET A 461 -8.17 -26.20 -6.11
CA MET A 461 -8.79 -27.52 -6.15
C MET A 461 -7.85 -28.54 -6.80
N ALA A 462 -8.14 -29.83 -6.61
CA ALA A 462 -7.36 -30.94 -7.17
C ALA A 462 -7.21 -30.88 -8.71
N ASP A 463 -8.19 -30.33 -9.41
CA ASP A 463 -8.15 -30.11 -10.86
C ASP A 463 -7.40 -28.85 -11.28
N GLY A 464 -6.85 -28.10 -10.32
CA GLY A 464 -6.15 -26.86 -10.52
C GLY A 464 -7.07 -25.62 -10.62
N THR A 465 -8.39 -25.78 -10.53
CA THR A 465 -9.32 -24.64 -10.47
C THR A 465 -9.07 -23.84 -9.19
N VAL A 466 -9.05 -22.51 -9.28
CA VAL A 466 -8.96 -21.62 -8.13
C VAL A 466 -10.32 -21.00 -7.83
N LYS A 467 -10.75 -21.14 -6.59
CA LYS A 467 -11.96 -20.48 -6.06
C LYS A 467 -11.56 -19.41 -5.09
N GLN A 468 -12.00 -18.18 -5.36
CA GLN A 468 -11.72 -17.04 -4.51
C GLN A 468 -12.91 -16.67 -3.64
N GLN A 469 -12.63 -16.23 -2.43
CA GLN A 469 -13.60 -15.66 -1.50
C GLN A 469 -12.99 -14.42 -0.83
N VAL A 470 -13.71 -13.32 -0.82
CA VAL A 470 -13.28 -12.10 -0.13
C VAL A 470 -13.82 -12.09 1.30
N VAL A 471 -12.92 -11.97 2.25
CA VAL A 471 -13.25 -11.87 3.68
C VAL A 471 -13.21 -10.39 4.06
N ARG A 472 -14.36 -9.81 4.36
CA ARG A 472 -14.55 -8.38 4.62
C ARG A 472 -14.71 -8.12 6.11
N PHE A 473 -14.07 -7.05 6.58
CA PHE A 473 -14.07 -6.62 7.98
C PHE A 473 -14.80 -5.28 8.09
N TYR A 474 -15.94 -5.28 8.76
CA TYR A 474 -16.73 -4.08 9.01
C TYR A 474 -16.60 -3.67 10.48
N LYS A 475 -16.26 -2.41 10.73
CA LYS A 475 -16.27 -1.86 12.08
C LYS A 475 -17.71 -1.55 12.48
N ASP A 476 -18.20 -2.17 13.54
CA ASP A 476 -19.53 -1.83 14.04
C ASP A 476 -19.55 -0.36 14.47
N SER A 477 -20.46 0.43 13.90
CA SER A 477 -20.81 1.75 14.45
C SER A 477 -21.33 1.56 15.88
N LYS A 478 -20.63 2.17 16.83
CA LYS A 478 -21.08 2.21 18.24
C LYS A 478 -22.35 3.02 18.39
#